data_dd4877073a46486e3e9c3b391f7aee7b
#
_entry.id   dd4877073a46486e3e9c3b391f7aee7b
#
_cell.length_a   1.000
_cell.length_b   1.000
_cell.length_c   1.000
_cell.angle_alpha   90.00
_cell.angle_beta   90.00
_cell.angle_gamma   90.00
#
_symmetry.space_group_name_H-M   'P 1'
#
loop_
_entity.id
_entity.type
_entity.pdbx_description
1 polymer ?
#
loop_
_entity_poly.entity_id
_entity_poly.type
_entity_poly.pdbx_seq_one_letter_code
_entity_poly.pdbx_strand_id
1 'polypeptide(L)'
;MKITKDFLGGNICVIKIEGDTVYLKNELRDTTEDWFYWAFCVSGAAGKTVKFVFDNQNRIRYYGAAVSHDLKNWEWSNTRIDGASFSYKFSDEEDKVYFAHDMLYTRDMLFDFAANCGIEVNTLCKSRKGRDIPYFKFGSGKRHIVLTSRHHACEATGSYVLEGVLEELYKNPLEDTVIFCIPMVDYDGVCDGDQGKKRIPHDHNADYNLNSPSIYETTAALRRYIDENNVTMGFDFHSPWHLGGENDKVFVVRKLPKKNAEYIKFGKLLTESISEKSLKYDTKNDHLPNTGWNNPDAPTFANYILKSKPDSDVAFTLETCYFGENNNIFSQKKGKELGKCFALAIRRYLNERYKD
;
A
#
# COMPACT_ATOMS: atom_id res chain seq x y z
N MET A 1 17.39 5.87 -27.64
CA MET A 1 16.81 5.70 -26.28
C MET A 1 15.60 6.60 -26.15
N LYS A 2 14.49 6.06 -25.66
CA LYS A 2 13.22 6.78 -25.39
C LYS A 2 12.84 6.55 -23.93
N ILE A 3 12.38 7.59 -23.25
CA ILE A 3 11.83 7.53 -21.90
C ILE A 3 10.33 7.84 -21.99
N THR A 4 9.48 7.03 -21.36
CA THR A 4 8.03 7.24 -21.32
C THR A 4 7.43 6.91 -19.96
N LYS A 5 6.28 7.51 -19.65
CA LYS A 5 5.43 7.21 -18.52
C LYS A 5 4.05 6.69 -18.95
N ASP A 6 3.88 6.39 -20.23
CA ASP A 6 2.60 6.01 -20.84
C ASP A 6 2.24 4.55 -20.51
N PHE A 7 2.07 4.27 -19.22
CA PHE A 7 1.60 3.00 -18.66
C PHE A 7 0.94 3.24 -17.30
N LEU A 8 0.23 2.23 -16.80
CA LEU A 8 -0.45 2.32 -15.49
C LEU A 8 0.55 2.58 -14.36
N GLY A 9 0.34 3.67 -13.65
CA GLY A 9 1.23 4.11 -12.57
C GLY A 9 2.44 4.92 -13.04
N GLY A 10 2.57 5.23 -14.34
CA GLY A 10 3.69 6.02 -14.86
C GLY A 10 3.69 7.47 -14.35
N ASN A 11 4.85 7.93 -13.87
CA ASN A 11 5.04 9.27 -13.32
C ASN A 11 6.50 9.69 -13.47
N ILE A 12 6.81 10.49 -14.44
CA ILE A 12 8.15 11.08 -14.64
C ILE A 12 8.11 12.32 -15.54
N CYS A 13 9.01 13.22 -15.29
CA CYS A 13 9.32 14.36 -16.15
C CYS A 13 10.79 14.29 -16.55
N VAL A 14 11.08 14.15 -17.84
CA VAL A 14 12.44 14.25 -18.37
C VAL A 14 12.81 15.71 -18.49
N ILE A 15 13.84 16.15 -17.77
CA ILE A 15 14.36 17.53 -17.81
C ILE A 15 15.22 17.71 -19.04
N LYS A 16 16.19 16.81 -19.26
CA LYS A 16 17.08 16.78 -20.42
C LYS A 16 17.77 15.42 -20.57
N ILE A 17 18.33 15.16 -21.72
CA ILE A 17 19.19 14.01 -22.02
C ILE A 17 20.51 14.53 -22.60
N GLU A 18 21.63 14.13 -22.03
CA GLU A 18 22.97 14.46 -22.46
C GLU A 18 23.81 13.18 -22.63
N GLY A 19 23.97 12.72 -23.86
CA GLY A 19 24.58 11.43 -24.16
C GLY A 19 23.80 10.29 -23.52
N ASP A 20 24.45 9.51 -22.66
CA ASP A 20 23.84 8.41 -21.91
C ASP A 20 23.45 8.85 -20.47
N THR A 21 23.32 10.15 -20.21
CA THR A 21 22.83 10.69 -18.94
C THR A 21 21.45 11.31 -19.13
N VAL A 22 20.49 10.89 -18.29
CA VAL A 22 19.11 11.35 -18.28
C VAL A 22 18.84 12.08 -16.95
N TYR A 23 18.39 13.34 -17.06
CA TYR A 23 18.03 14.17 -15.90
C TYR A 23 16.51 14.14 -15.73
N LEU A 24 16.07 13.79 -14.52
CA LEU A 24 14.69 13.44 -14.20
C LEU A 24 14.16 14.23 -13.00
N LYS A 25 12.84 14.38 -12.96
CA LYS A 25 12.08 14.70 -11.75
C LYS A 25 10.75 13.99 -11.79
N ASN A 26 10.19 13.70 -10.63
CA ASN A 26 8.80 13.20 -10.54
C ASN A 26 7.80 14.34 -10.77
N GLU A 27 6.57 13.98 -11.07
CA GLU A 27 5.47 14.93 -11.16
C GLU A 27 4.74 15.02 -9.83
N LEU A 28 4.57 16.26 -9.35
CA LEU A 28 3.84 16.58 -8.12
C LEU A 28 2.46 17.20 -8.42
N ARG A 29 1.83 16.77 -9.52
CA ARG A 29 0.60 17.36 -10.07
C ARG A 29 -0.62 17.27 -9.15
N ASP A 30 -0.62 16.34 -8.19
CA ASP A 30 -1.75 16.08 -7.30
C ASP A 30 -1.47 16.39 -5.84
N THR A 31 -0.29 16.91 -5.53
CA THR A 31 0.14 17.18 -4.15
C THR A 31 0.72 18.60 -4.01
N THR A 32 0.67 19.11 -2.78
CA THR A 32 1.26 20.41 -2.42
C THR A 32 2.65 20.30 -1.80
N GLU A 33 3.14 19.07 -1.61
CA GLU A 33 4.41 18.79 -0.94
C GLU A 33 5.38 17.99 -1.81
N ASP A 34 6.64 17.94 -1.40
CA ASP A 34 7.73 17.26 -2.11
C ASP A 34 7.72 15.75 -1.81
N TRP A 35 6.75 15.03 -2.39
CA TRP A 35 6.67 13.58 -2.31
C TRP A 35 7.58 12.89 -3.33
N PHE A 36 7.81 11.58 -3.18
CA PHE A 36 8.93 10.83 -3.75
C PHE A 36 8.57 9.87 -4.88
N TYR A 37 7.29 9.53 -5.09
CA TYR A 37 6.91 8.51 -6.07
C TYR A 37 7.24 8.92 -7.50
N TRP A 38 7.79 7.97 -8.25
CA TRP A 38 8.05 8.05 -9.68
C TRP A 38 8.10 6.65 -10.31
N ALA A 39 7.75 6.56 -11.60
CA ALA A 39 7.88 5.36 -12.43
C ALA A 39 8.02 5.72 -13.90
N PHE A 40 8.95 5.10 -14.61
CA PHE A 40 9.17 5.33 -16.03
C PHE A 40 9.65 4.08 -16.74
N CYS A 41 9.55 4.09 -18.07
CA CYS A 41 10.03 3.04 -18.95
C CYS A 41 11.11 3.58 -19.87
N VAL A 42 12.16 2.80 -20.07
CA VAL A 42 13.23 3.06 -21.04
C VAL A 42 13.14 2.04 -22.17
N SER A 43 13.27 2.50 -23.41
CA SER A 43 13.40 1.63 -24.59
C SER A 43 14.50 2.09 -25.52
N GLY A 44 15.08 1.17 -26.30
CA GLY A 44 16.16 1.44 -27.24
C GLY A 44 17.47 1.86 -26.56
N ALA A 45 17.78 1.21 -25.42
CA ALA A 45 19.04 1.39 -24.67
C ALA A 45 19.88 0.11 -24.58
N ALA A 46 19.55 -0.94 -25.35
CA ALA A 46 20.27 -2.21 -25.36
C ALA A 46 21.79 -2.00 -25.49
N GLY A 47 22.56 -2.73 -24.68
CA GLY A 47 24.02 -2.69 -24.61
C GLY A 47 24.61 -1.43 -23.96
N LYS A 48 23.81 -0.43 -23.58
CA LYS A 48 24.28 0.82 -23.00
C LYS A 48 24.27 0.80 -21.48
N THR A 49 25.14 1.64 -20.90
CA THR A 49 25.04 2.03 -19.49
C THR A 49 24.47 3.44 -19.44
N VAL A 50 23.29 3.59 -18.84
CA VAL A 50 22.60 4.88 -18.72
C VAL A 50 22.63 5.35 -17.26
N LYS A 51 23.02 6.63 -17.07
CA LYS A 51 22.97 7.29 -15.77
C LYS A 51 21.68 8.10 -15.66
N PHE A 52 20.90 7.83 -14.59
CA PHE A 52 19.68 8.55 -14.24
C PHE A 52 19.98 9.47 -13.07
N VAL A 53 19.74 10.78 -13.23
CA VAL A 53 20.02 11.82 -12.24
C VAL A 53 18.73 12.52 -11.89
N PHE A 54 18.29 12.42 -10.64
CA PHE A 54 17.11 13.10 -10.14
C PHE A 54 17.45 14.50 -9.63
N ASP A 55 16.44 15.37 -9.61
CA ASP A 55 16.52 16.74 -9.10
C ASP A 55 16.73 16.80 -7.56
N ASN A 56 16.38 15.72 -6.86
CA ASN A 56 16.46 15.61 -5.41
C ASN A 56 16.93 14.21 -4.98
N GLN A 57 17.86 14.16 -4.02
CA GLN A 57 18.36 12.90 -3.45
C GLN A 57 17.29 12.06 -2.72
N ASN A 58 16.16 12.65 -2.32
CA ASN A 58 15.05 11.93 -1.71
C ASN A 58 14.25 11.07 -2.71
N ARG A 59 14.57 11.13 -4.02
CA ARG A 59 13.88 10.33 -5.05
C ARG A 59 14.37 8.89 -5.12
N ILE A 60 15.58 8.62 -4.66
CA ILE A 60 16.20 7.30 -4.77
C ILE A 60 17.02 6.98 -3.52
N ARG A 61 16.94 5.74 -3.05
CA ARG A 61 17.66 5.29 -1.86
C ARG A 61 17.92 3.78 -1.84
N TYR A 62 18.91 3.41 -1.03
CA TYR A 62 19.37 2.07 -0.65
C TYR A 62 19.70 1.16 -1.85
N TYR A 63 18.71 0.47 -2.41
CA TYR A 63 18.92 -0.62 -3.38
C TYR A 63 18.80 -0.17 -4.83
N GLY A 64 18.80 1.13 -5.09
CA GLY A 64 18.56 1.68 -6.42
C GLY A 64 17.08 1.73 -6.75
N ALA A 65 16.76 1.66 -8.03
CA ALA A 65 15.40 1.58 -8.52
C ALA A 65 14.84 0.15 -8.37
N ALA A 66 13.53 0.02 -8.21
CA ALA A 66 12.86 -1.22 -8.57
C ALA A 66 12.83 -1.34 -10.10
N VAL A 67 13.09 -2.54 -10.61
CA VAL A 67 13.23 -2.85 -12.04
C VAL A 67 12.25 -3.95 -12.41
N SER A 68 11.61 -3.82 -13.59
CA SER A 68 10.73 -4.83 -14.15
C SER A 68 10.80 -4.84 -15.68
N HIS A 69 10.58 -6.00 -16.30
CA HIS A 69 10.46 -6.15 -17.74
C HIS A 69 9.00 -6.32 -18.21
N ASP A 70 8.08 -6.56 -17.28
CA ASP A 70 6.68 -6.93 -17.57
C ASP A 70 5.62 -6.16 -16.75
N LEU A 71 6.04 -5.21 -15.88
CA LEU A 71 5.20 -4.48 -14.92
C LEU A 71 4.52 -5.36 -13.85
N LYS A 72 4.91 -6.63 -13.76
CA LYS A 72 4.33 -7.59 -12.80
C LYS A 72 5.37 -8.12 -11.83
N ASN A 73 6.54 -8.49 -12.37
CA ASN A 73 7.65 -9.03 -11.60
C ASN A 73 8.69 -7.94 -11.38
N TRP A 74 8.94 -7.61 -10.11
CA TRP A 74 9.83 -6.53 -9.72
C TRP A 74 10.97 -7.05 -8.85
N GLU A 75 12.17 -6.48 -9.06
CA GLU A 75 13.34 -6.70 -8.22
C GLU A 75 14.08 -5.38 -7.99
N TRP A 76 14.92 -5.33 -6.96
CA TRP A 76 15.79 -4.18 -6.76
C TRP A 76 16.98 -4.26 -7.72
N SER A 77 17.31 -3.14 -8.36
CA SER A 77 18.46 -3.06 -9.27
C SER A 77 19.79 -3.30 -8.55
N ASN A 78 19.83 -3.10 -7.23
CA ASN A 78 21.03 -3.18 -6.40
C ASN A 78 22.21 -2.37 -6.94
N THR A 79 21.92 -1.31 -7.68
CA THR A 79 22.93 -0.43 -8.25
C THR A 79 23.42 0.54 -7.20
N ARG A 80 24.72 0.90 -7.28
CA ARG A 80 25.30 1.90 -6.40
C ARG A 80 24.63 3.24 -6.61
N ILE A 81 24.20 3.85 -5.51
CA ILE A 81 23.64 5.20 -5.49
C ILE A 81 24.78 6.21 -5.31
N ASP A 82 24.75 7.28 -6.11
CA ASP A 82 25.67 8.40 -6.03
C ASP A 82 24.85 9.71 -5.95
N GLY A 83 24.65 10.18 -4.71
CA GLY A 83 23.78 11.32 -4.41
C GLY A 83 22.33 11.06 -4.83
N ALA A 84 21.85 11.83 -5.83
CA ALA A 84 20.52 11.69 -6.41
C ALA A 84 20.52 10.85 -7.71
N SER A 85 21.52 9.98 -7.92
CA SER A 85 21.66 9.26 -9.19
C SER A 85 21.94 7.76 -9.00
N PHE A 86 21.57 6.99 -10.04
CA PHE A 86 21.98 5.62 -10.23
C PHE A 86 22.31 5.37 -11.70
N SER A 87 23.08 4.31 -11.96
CA SER A 87 23.36 3.87 -13.32
C SER A 87 22.81 2.46 -13.51
N TYR A 88 22.28 2.18 -14.69
CA TYR A 88 21.81 0.86 -15.07
C TYR A 88 22.49 0.43 -16.37
N LYS A 89 23.06 -0.78 -16.38
CA LYS A 89 23.66 -1.38 -17.56
C LYS A 89 22.64 -2.30 -18.22
N PHE A 90 22.11 -1.85 -19.35
CA PHE A 90 21.20 -2.65 -20.18
C PHE A 90 22.00 -3.79 -20.85
N SER A 91 21.48 -5.00 -20.85
CA SER A 91 22.00 -6.06 -21.68
C SER A 91 21.68 -5.82 -23.16
N ASP A 92 22.32 -6.57 -24.04
CA ASP A 92 22.07 -6.45 -25.50
C ASP A 92 20.64 -6.91 -25.88
N GLU A 93 19.97 -7.67 -25.01
CA GLU A 93 18.63 -8.23 -25.20
C GLU A 93 17.51 -7.37 -24.58
N GLU A 94 17.87 -6.40 -23.73
CA GLU A 94 16.90 -5.53 -23.05
C GLU A 94 16.44 -4.37 -23.92
N ASP A 95 15.39 -4.60 -24.71
CA ASP A 95 14.79 -3.54 -25.51
C ASP A 95 13.92 -2.58 -24.67
N LYS A 96 13.31 -3.09 -23.59
CA LYS A 96 12.37 -2.34 -22.75
C LYS A 96 12.50 -2.71 -21.28
N VAL A 97 12.77 -1.69 -20.43
CA VAL A 97 12.91 -1.85 -18.98
C VAL A 97 12.11 -0.78 -18.24
N TYR A 98 11.37 -1.18 -17.23
CA TYR A 98 10.63 -0.29 -16.33
C TYR A 98 11.43 -0.06 -15.05
N PHE A 99 11.43 1.19 -14.60
CA PHE A 99 12.06 1.63 -13.36
C PHE A 99 11.04 2.35 -12.50
N ALA A 100 11.06 2.10 -11.20
CA ALA A 100 10.18 2.76 -10.26
C ALA A 100 10.87 3.01 -8.91
N HIS A 101 10.29 3.93 -8.13
CA HIS A 101 10.70 4.22 -6.77
C HIS A 101 10.64 2.98 -5.88
N ASP A 102 9.59 2.19 -6.03
CA ASP A 102 9.31 0.93 -5.34
C ASP A 102 8.69 -0.10 -6.30
N MET A 103 8.43 -1.31 -5.81
CA MET A 103 7.79 -2.37 -6.58
C MET A 103 6.32 -2.04 -6.79
N LEU A 104 5.94 -1.60 -7.99
CA LEU A 104 4.58 -1.19 -8.29
C LEU A 104 3.58 -2.33 -8.10
N TYR A 105 2.39 -1.96 -7.65
CA TYR A 105 1.21 -2.83 -7.66
C TYR A 105 0.10 -2.13 -8.45
N THR A 106 -0.11 -2.57 -9.69
CA THR A 106 -1.03 -1.95 -10.63
C THR A 106 -2.44 -2.54 -10.54
N ARG A 107 -3.40 -1.84 -11.14
CA ARG A 107 -4.78 -2.33 -11.34
C ARG A 107 -4.80 -3.69 -12.04
N ASP A 108 -3.97 -3.89 -13.05
CA ASP A 108 -3.95 -5.13 -13.83
C ASP A 108 -3.45 -6.30 -12.98
N MET A 109 -2.47 -6.06 -12.10
CA MET A 109 -2.03 -7.06 -11.12
C MET A 109 -3.14 -7.45 -10.16
N LEU A 110 -3.97 -6.48 -9.72
CA LEU A 110 -5.13 -6.74 -8.87
C LEU A 110 -6.15 -7.66 -9.56
N PHE A 111 -6.45 -7.39 -10.83
CA PHE A 111 -7.40 -8.21 -11.60
C PHE A 111 -6.84 -9.60 -11.91
N ASP A 112 -5.55 -9.71 -12.23
CA ASP A 112 -4.87 -11.00 -12.38
C ASP A 112 -4.92 -11.82 -11.08
N PHE A 113 -4.66 -11.18 -9.94
CA PHE A 113 -4.78 -11.81 -8.63
C PHE A 113 -6.19 -12.33 -8.37
N ALA A 114 -7.20 -11.49 -8.56
CA ALA A 114 -8.60 -11.87 -8.35
C ALA A 114 -9.00 -13.05 -9.24
N ALA A 115 -8.63 -13.02 -10.52
CA ALA A 115 -8.90 -14.11 -11.47
C ALA A 115 -8.19 -15.41 -11.05
N ASN A 116 -6.91 -15.34 -10.65
CA ASN A 116 -6.13 -16.50 -10.23
C ASN A 116 -6.65 -17.14 -8.93
N CYS A 117 -7.21 -16.33 -8.03
CA CYS A 117 -7.82 -16.82 -6.79
C CYS A 117 -9.29 -17.23 -6.95
N GLY A 118 -9.95 -16.84 -8.04
CA GLY A 118 -11.39 -17.01 -8.22
C GLY A 118 -12.25 -16.07 -7.39
N ILE A 119 -11.68 -14.92 -6.95
CA ILE A 119 -12.42 -13.89 -6.22
C ILE A 119 -13.21 -13.03 -7.18
N GLU A 120 -14.52 -12.91 -6.96
CA GLU A 120 -15.38 -12.05 -7.76
C GLU A 120 -15.02 -10.57 -7.55
N VAL A 121 -14.84 -9.85 -8.67
CA VAL A 121 -14.61 -8.41 -8.68
C VAL A 121 -15.94 -7.71 -8.91
N ASN A 122 -16.36 -6.90 -7.97
CA ASN A 122 -17.58 -6.11 -8.05
C ASN A 122 -17.24 -4.62 -8.17
N THR A 123 -18.18 -3.82 -8.68
CA THR A 123 -18.06 -2.37 -8.77
C THR A 123 -18.71 -1.70 -7.58
N LEU A 124 -17.94 -0.93 -6.80
CA LEU A 124 -18.43 -0.18 -5.65
C LEU A 124 -19.20 1.07 -6.06
N CYS A 125 -18.58 1.89 -6.89
CA CYS A 125 -19.10 3.14 -7.44
C CYS A 125 -18.22 3.59 -8.61
N LYS A 126 -18.56 4.71 -9.24
CA LYS A 126 -17.67 5.39 -10.19
C LYS A 126 -16.74 6.34 -9.46
N SER A 127 -15.48 6.38 -9.89
CA SER A 127 -14.51 7.39 -9.44
C SER A 127 -14.80 8.76 -10.06
N ARG A 128 -14.11 9.80 -9.62
CA ARG A 128 -14.18 11.15 -10.25
C ARG A 128 -13.84 11.15 -11.74
N LYS A 129 -13.00 10.23 -12.20
CA LYS A 129 -12.65 10.06 -13.62
C LYS A 129 -13.54 9.06 -14.34
N GLY A 130 -14.65 8.62 -13.71
CA GLY A 130 -15.64 7.73 -14.29
C GLY A 130 -15.22 6.26 -14.35
N ARG A 131 -14.13 5.86 -13.69
CA ARG A 131 -13.67 4.48 -13.63
C ARG A 131 -14.49 3.68 -12.62
N ASP A 132 -14.71 2.39 -12.90
CA ASP A 132 -15.33 1.45 -11.96
C ASP A 132 -14.34 1.13 -10.84
N ILE A 133 -14.69 1.49 -9.60
CA ILE A 133 -13.87 1.20 -8.43
C ILE A 133 -14.13 -0.23 -7.99
N PRO A 134 -13.10 -1.12 -8.00
CA PRO A 134 -13.29 -2.52 -7.63
C PRO A 134 -13.44 -2.70 -6.13
N TYR A 135 -14.29 -3.64 -5.72
CA TYR A 135 -14.31 -4.16 -4.37
C TYR A 135 -14.49 -5.68 -4.36
N PHE A 136 -14.09 -6.30 -3.28
CA PHE A 136 -14.30 -7.73 -3.01
C PHE A 136 -15.23 -7.91 -1.82
N LYS A 137 -16.12 -8.91 -1.91
CA LYS A 137 -16.96 -9.32 -0.79
C LYS A 137 -17.12 -10.83 -0.81
N PHE A 138 -16.73 -11.49 0.27
CA PHE A 138 -16.86 -12.94 0.41
C PHE A 138 -17.02 -13.35 1.87
N GLY A 139 -17.33 -14.64 2.11
CA GLY A 139 -17.70 -15.15 3.42
C GLY A 139 -19.18 -14.89 3.73
N SER A 140 -19.62 -15.33 4.89
CA SER A 140 -21.02 -15.15 5.33
C SER A 140 -21.08 -15.09 6.86
N GLY A 141 -22.06 -14.35 7.39
CA GLY A 141 -22.24 -14.25 8.83
C GLY A 141 -22.60 -12.84 9.31
N LYS A 142 -22.53 -12.66 10.62
CA LYS A 142 -22.96 -11.45 11.31
C LYS A 142 -21.83 -10.44 11.53
N ARG A 143 -20.58 -10.90 11.58
CA ARG A 143 -19.40 -10.04 11.78
C ARG A 143 -18.87 -9.58 10.41
N HIS A 144 -18.47 -8.31 10.31
CA HIS A 144 -17.84 -7.77 9.12
C HIS A 144 -16.43 -7.31 9.45
N ILE A 145 -15.48 -7.74 8.62
CA ILE A 145 -14.10 -7.22 8.62
C ILE A 145 -13.94 -6.38 7.36
N VAL A 146 -13.51 -5.14 7.55
CA VAL A 146 -13.28 -4.21 6.44
C VAL A 146 -11.78 -4.04 6.21
N LEU A 147 -11.34 -4.29 4.98
CA LEU A 147 -9.95 -4.21 4.56
C LEU A 147 -9.81 -3.11 3.50
N THR A 148 -8.81 -2.28 3.65
CA THR A 148 -8.51 -1.21 2.68
C THR A 148 -7.02 -1.11 2.41
N SER A 149 -6.67 -0.56 1.26
CA SER A 149 -5.31 -0.20 0.88
C SER A 149 -5.35 0.99 -0.09
N ARG A 150 -4.21 1.63 -0.29
CA ARG A 150 -4.05 2.71 -1.26
C ARG A 150 -4.99 3.91 -1.02
N HIS A 151 -5.21 4.31 0.23
CA HIS A 151 -5.71 5.65 0.54
C HIS A 151 -4.74 6.72 0.01
N HIS A 152 -3.46 6.40 -0.01
CA HIS A 152 -2.44 7.14 -0.76
C HIS A 152 -2.03 6.32 -1.98
N ALA A 153 -2.15 6.91 -3.16
CA ALA A 153 -1.94 6.21 -4.43
C ALA A 153 -0.52 5.62 -4.60
N CYS A 154 0.50 6.26 -4.04
CA CYS A 154 1.90 5.82 -4.17
C CYS A 154 2.28 4.62 -3.30
N GLU A 155 1.46 4.20 -2.33
CA GLU A 155 1.84 3.21 -1.32
C GLU A 155 1.60 1.76 -1.78
N ALA A 156 2.43 1.25 -2.69
CA ALA A 156 2.23 -0.05 -3.32
C ALA A 156 2.50 -1.24 -2.39
N THR A 157 3.41 -1.13 -1.41
CA THR A 157 3.82 -2.28 -0.58
C THR A 157 2.68 -2.84 0.28
N GLY A 158 1.78 -1.96 0.77
CA GLY A 158 0.56 -2.37 1.47
C GLY A 158 -0.38 -3.24 0.62
N SER A 159 -0.41 -3.04 -0.71
CA SER A 159 -1.23 -3.85 -1.61
C SER A 159 -0.76 -5.31 -1.70
N TYR A 160 0.56 -5.57 -1.66
CA TYR A 160 1.08 -6.93 -1.61
C TYR A 160 0.71 -7.65 -0.31
N VAL A 161 0.71 -6.93 0.81
CA VAL A 161 0.27 -7.49 2.09
C VAL A 161 -1.21 -7.81 2.03
N LEU A 162 -2.04 -6.87 1.55
CA LEU A 162 -3.47 -7.09 1.39
C LEU A 162 -3.78 -8.29 0.48
N GLU A 163 -3.04 -8.46 -0.63
CA GLU A 163 -3.18 -9.63 -1.51
C GLU A 163 -2.98 -10.94 -0.74
N GLY A 164 -1.93 -11.02 0.10
CA GLY A 164 -1.69 -12.20 0.95
C GLY A 164 -2.79 -12.45 1.97
N VAL A 165 -3.36 -11.38 2.57
CA VAL A 165 -4.52 -11.49 3.47
C VAL A 165 -5.73 -12.05 2.75
N LEU A 166 -6.06 -11.50 1.59
CA LEU A 166 -7.23 -11.90 0.80
C LEU A 166 -7.10 -13.35 0.32
N GLU A 167 -5.93 -13.75 -0.19
CA GLU A 167 -5.68 -15.13 -0.63
C GLU A 167 -5.92 -16.13 0.51
N GLU A 168 -5.37 -15.86 1.70
CA GLU A 168 -5.49 -16.75 2.86
C GLU A 168 -6.93 -16.82 3.37
N LEU A 169 -7.61 -15.68 3.50
CA LEU A 169 -8.99 -15.63 4.00
C LEU A 169 -10.01 -16.19 2.99
N TYR A 170 -9.75 -16.07 1.69
CA TYR A 170 -10.61 -16.64 0.66
C TYR A 170 -10.50 -18.15 0.58
N LYS A 171 -9.27 -18.69 0.63
CA LYS A 171 -9.02 -20.15 0.64
C LYS A 171 -9.49 -20.82 1.93
N ASN A 172 -9.36 -20.12 3.04
CA ASN A 172 -9.72 -20.58 4.37
C ASN A 172 -10.69 -19.58 5.00
N PRO A 173 -12.00 -19.62 4.69
CA PRO A 173 -12.98 -18.67 5.22
C PRO A 173 -13.03 -18.67 6.76
N LEU A 174 -13.39 -17.51 7.31
CA LEU A 174 -13.64 -17.33 8.73
C LEU A 174 -15.12 -17.66 9.05
N GLU A 175 -15.35 -18.31 10.18
CA GLU A 175 -16.70 -18.63 10.62
C GLU A 175 -17.48 -17.35 10.96
N ASP A 176 -18.78 -17.32 10.60
CA ASP A 176 -19.73 -16.23 10.85
C ASP A 176 -19.14 -14.82 10.51
N THR A 177 -18.38 -14.73 9.42
CA THR A 177 -17.64 -13.52 9.09
C THR A 177 -17.71 -13.20 7.59
N VAL A 178 -18.03 -11.95 7.28
CA VAL A 178 -17.97 -11.35 5.93
C VAL A 178 -16.70 -10.52 5.82
N ILE A 179 -15.94 -10.73 4.77
CA ILE A 179 -14.83 -9.87 4.37
C ILE A 179 -15.34 -8.89 3.31
N PHE A 180 -15.18 -7.60 3.58
CA PHE A 180 -15.41 -6.52 2.61
C PHE A 180 -14.12 -5.76 2.38
N CYS A 181 -13.68 -5.66 1.15
CA CYS A 181 -12.39 -5.09 0.81
C CYS A 181 -12.47 -4.09 -0.32
N ILE A 182 -11.91 -2.90 -0.11
CA ILE A 182 -11.61 -1.93 -1.17
C ILE A 182 -10.09 -1.89 -1.35
N PRO A 183 -9.54 -2.61 -2.35
CA PRO A 183 -8.10 -2.81 -2.47
C PRO A 183 -7.34 -1.57 -2.97
N MET A 184 -8.04 -0.60 -3.57
CA MET A 184 -7.46 0.65 -4.07
C MET A 184 -8.45 1.79 -3.83
N VAL A 185 -8.34 2.46 -2.67
CA VAL A 185 -9.25 3.55 -2.29
C VAL A 185 -9.06 4.75 -3.21
N ASP A 186 -7.83 5.19 -3.43
CA ASP A 186 -7.49 6.20 -4.45
C ASP A 186 -7.23 5.53 -5.81
N TYR A 187 -8.29 4.94 -6.39
CA TYR A 187 -8.18 4.17 -7.63
C TYR A 187 -7.69 4.99 -8.83
N ASP A 188 -8.16 6.24 -8.94
CA ASP A 188 -7.71 7.14 -10.01
C ASP A 188 -6.22 7.45 -9.87
N GLY A 189 -5.77 7.77 -8.68
CA GLY A 189 -4.36 8.06 -8.43
C GLY A 189 -3.45 6.86 -8.70
N VAL A 190 -3.87 5.65 -8.34
CA VAL A 190 -3.13 4.41 -8.65
C VAL A 190 -2.99 4.22 -10.16
N CYS A 191 -4.07 4.39 -10.92
CA CYS A 191 -4.05 4.22 -12.38
C CYS A 191 -3.17 5.28 -13.06
N ASP A 192 -3.20 6.50 -12.57
CA ASP A 192 -2.52 7.65 -13.19
C ASP A 192 -1.08 7.85 -12.69
N GLY A 193 -0.68 7.16 -11.63
CA GLY A 193 0.64 7.31 -11.03
C GLY A 193 0.78 8.58 -10.18
N ASP A 194 -0.26 8.95 -9.46
CA ASP A 194 -0.26 10.09 -8.55
C ASP A 194 0.45 9.77 -7.23
N GLN A 195 0.84 10.81 -6.48
CA GLN A 195 1.34 10.65 -5.11
C GLN A 195 0.22 10.22 -4.16
N GLY A 196 -0.97 10.78 -4.30
CA GLY A 196 -2.14 10.49 -3.49
C GLY A 196 -2.10 11.08 -2.08
N LYS A 197 -1.14 11.94 -1.80
CA LYS A 197 -0.89 12.52 -0.47
C LYS A 197 -1.01 14.03 -0.50
N LYS A 198 -1.51 14.60 0.61
CA LYS A 198 -1.57 16.08 0.80
C LYS A 198 -2.26 16.81 -0.36
N ARG A 199 -3.34 16.25 -0.85
CA ARG A 199 -4.21 16.91 -1.83
C ARG A 199 -5.01 18.04 -1.19
N ILE A 200 -5.49 18.97 -1.99
CA ILE A 200 -6.39 20.05 -1.57
C ILE A 200 -7.83 19.70 -2.01
N PRO A 201 -8.83 19.79 -1.10
CA PRO A 201 -8.77 20.25 0.31
C PRO A 201 -8.17 19.22 1.28
N HIS A 202 -8.20 17.94 0.95
CA HIS A 202 -7.55 16.81 1.64
C HIS A 202 -7.51 15.58 0.72
N ASP A 203 -6.68 14.60 1.06
CA ASP A 203 -6.60 13.32 0.37
C ASP A 203 -7.62 12.29 0.93
N HIS A 204 -7.68 11.12 0.33
CA HIS A 204 -8.62 10.06 0.70
C HIS A 204 -8.45 9.59 2.14
N ASN A 205 -7.24 9.60 2.69
CA ASN A 205 -6.99 9.16 4.07
C ASN A 205 -7.60 10.11 5.10
N ALA A 206 -7.75 11.39 4.77
CA ALA A 206 -8.35 12.40 5.65
C ALA A 206 -9.85 12.65 5.40
N ASP A 207 -10.55 11.76 4.67
CA ASP A 207 -11.93 11.97 4.22
C ASP A 207 -12.99 11.25 5.10
N TYR A 208 -12.65 10.97 6.36
CA TYR A 208 -13.50 10.23 7.31
C TYR A 208 -13.99 11.08 8.47
N ASN A 209 -14.25 12.38 8.25
CA ASN A 209 -14.76 13.27 9.27
C ASN A 209 -16.22 12.92 9.64
N LEU A 210 -16.48 12.66 10.93
CA LEU A 210 -17.82 12.33 11.43
C LEU A 210 -18.84 13.44 11.23
N ASN A 211 -18.38 14.69 11.20
CA ASN A 211 -19.24 15.89 11.17
C ASN A 211 -19.42 16.49 9.78
N SER A 212 -18.83 15.87 8.74
CA SER A 212 -18.96 16.34 7.37
C SER A 212 -19.05 15.16 6.38
N PRO A 213 -19.72 15.34 5.23
CA PRO A 213 -19.74 14.32 4.19
C PRO A 213 -18.34 14.11 3.60
N SER A 214 -18.10 12.93 3.12
CA SER A 214 -16.90 12.62 2.31
C SER A 214 -16.96 13.37 0.97
N ILE A 215 -15.80 13.81 0.50
CA ILE A 215 -15.69 14.46 -0.82
C ILE A 215 -15.35 13.47 -1.94
N TYR A 216 -14.90 12.27 -1.60
CA TYR A 216 -14.62 11.20 -2.57
C TYR A 216 -15.71 10.13 -2.53
N GLU A 217 -16.12 9.68 -3.69
CA GLU A 217 -17.20 8.69 -3.86
C GLU A 217 -16.83 7.35 -3.19
N THR A 218 -15.57 6.97 -3.27
CA THR A 218 -15.05 5.73 -2.65
C THR A 218 -15.19 5.76 -1.14
N THR A 219 -14.73 6.84 -0.50
CA THR A 219 -14.79 6.99 0.96
C THR A 219 -16.23 7.16 1.44
N ALA A 220 -17.08 7.86 0.67
CA ALA A 220 -18.51 7.98 0.96
C ALA A 220 -19.21 6.61 0.93
N ALA A 221 -18.92 5.77 -0.07
CA ALA A 221 -19.48 4.42 -0.16
C ALA A 221 -18.95 3.50 0.95
N LEU A 222 -17.67 3.61 1.29
CA LEU A 222 -17.06 2.85 2.38
C LEU A 222 -17.64 3.23 3.74
N ARG A 223 -17.81 4.52 4.03
CA ARG A 223 -18.48 4.99 5.27
C ARG A 223 -19.89 4.45 5.38
N ARG A 224 -20.68 4.52 4.29
CA ARG A 224 -22.04 3.96 4.26
C ARG A 224 -22.01 2.47 4.58
N TYR A 225 -21.10 1.69 3.96
CA TYR A 225 -20.97 0.27 4.27
C TYR A 225 -20.67 0.03 5.75
N ILE A 226 -19.74 0.80 6.34
CA ILE A 226 -19.40 0.69 7.76
C ILE A 226 -20.63 1.01 8.63
N ASP A 227 -21.37 2.06 8.32
CA ASP A 227 -22.52 2.50 9.12
C ASP A 227 -23.67 1.49 9.08
N GLU A 228 -23.92 0.87 7.94
CA GLU A 228 -25.02 -0.08 7.72
C GLU A 228 -24.73 -1.51 8.19
N ASN A 229 -23.49 -1.87 8.48
CA ASN A 229 -23.10 -3.24 8.82
C ASN A 229 -22.47 -3.35 10.22
N ASN A 230 -22.47 -4.57 10.78
CA ASN A 230 -21.82 -4.87 12.05
C ASN A 230 -20.31 -5.06 11.84
N VAL A 231 -19.59 -3.94 11.65
CA VAL A 231 -18.14 -3.95 11.47
C VAL A 231 -17.46 -4.15 12.81
N THR A 232 -16.83 -5.30 12.98
CA THR A 232 -16.10 -5.68 14.21
C THR A 232 -14.62 -5.39 14.11
N MET A 233 -14.03 -5.43 12.89
CA MET A 233 -12.62 -5.13 12.66
C MET A 233 -12.42 -4.29 11.41
N GLY A 234 -11.37 -3.45 11.43
CA GLY A 234 -10.95 -2.67 10.26
C GLY A 234 -9.45 -2.55 10.14
N PHE A 235 -8.92 -2.88 8.97
CA PHE A 235 -7.47 -2.84 8.72
C PHE A 235 -7.18 -2.09 7.44
N ASP A 236 -6.29 -1.10 7.56
CA ASP A 236 -5.85 -0.26 6.46
C ASP A 236 -4.37 -0.49 6.19
N PHE A 237 -4.03 -0.92 4.98
CA PHE A 237 -2.69 -1.30 4.60
C PHE A 237 -2.01 -0.16 3.86
N HIS A 238 -1.03 0.45 4.51
CA HIS A 238 -0.26 1.60 4.08
C HIS A 238 1.22 1.30 3.93
N SER A 239 1.94 2.32 3.48
CA SER A 239 3.39 2.41 3.57
C SER A 239 3.76 3.75 4.19
N PRO A 240 4.79 3.80 5.07
CA PRO A 240 5.13 5.00 5.82
C PRO A 240 5.85 6.05 4.95
N TRP A 241 6.53 7.02 5.55
CA TRP A 241 7.54 7.81 4.85
C TRP A 241 8.57 6.86 4.21
N HIS A 242 9.04 7.19 3.02
CA HIS A 242 9.70 6.21 2.15
C HIS A 242 10.97 5.56 2.71
N LEU A 243 11.62 6.15 3.74
CA LEU A 243 12.84 5.56 4.32
C LEU A 243 13.24 6.18 5.66
N GLY A 244 14.11 5.45 6.35
CA GLY A 244 14.87 5.92 7.51
C GLY A 244 14.23 5.55 8.85
N GLY A 245 15.01 4.96 9.73
CA GLY A 245 14.62 4.63 11.10
C GLY A 245 13.47 3.64 11.17
N GLU A 246 12.37 4.06 11.78
CA GLU A 246 11.15 3.23 11.90
C GLU A 246 10.44 2.98 10.57
N ASN A 247 10.60 3.89 9.58
CA ASN A 247 9.98 3.73 8.27
C ASN A 247 10.53 2.54 7.47
N ASP A 248 11.69 2.00 7.85
CA ASP A 248 12.25 0.80 7.24
C ASP A 248 11.73 -0.50 7.88
N LYS A 249 10.74 -0.39 8.76
CA LYS A 249 10.13 -1.52 9.49
C LYS A 249 8.65 -1.67 9.15
N VAL A 250 8.09 -2.79 9.59
CA VAL A 250 6.64 -2.99 9.64
C VAL A 250 6.17 -2.60 11.03
N PHE A 251 5.12 -1.79 11.13
CA PHE A 251 4.55 -1.38 12.40
C PHE A 251 3.04 -1.10 12.31
N VAL A 252 2.36 -1.22 13.44
CA VAL A 252 0.96 -0.87 13.61
C VAL A 252 0.84 0.56 14.14
N VAL A 253 -0.05 1.33 13.56
CA VAL A 253 -0.45 2.65 14.06
C VAL A 253 -1.67 2.47 14.96
N ARG A 254 -1.46 2.38 16.27
CA ARG A 254 -2.51 2.22 17.27
C ARG A 254 -3.31 3.51 17.40
N LYS A 255 -4.63 3.47 17.30
CA LYS A 255 -5.46 4.68 17.19
C LYS A 255 -5.99 5.18 18.53
N LEU A 256 -6.82 4.42 19.22
CA LEU A 256 -7.46 4.87 20.46
C LEU A 256 -6.84 4.23 21.70
N PRO A 257 -6.46 5.03 22.74
CA PRO A 257 -5.88 4.50 23.99
C PRO A 257 -6.76 3.45 24.67
N LYS A 258 -8.10 3.62 24.65
CA LYS A 258 -9.04 2.66 25.26
C LYS A 258 -9.02 1.26 24.64
N LYS A 259 -8.49 1.11 23.43
CA LYS A 259 -8.33 -0.18 22.72
C LYS A 259 -6.92 -0.78 22.86
N ASN A 260 -6.09 -0.23 23.75
CA ASN A 260 -4.69 -0.65 23.85
C ASN A 260 -4.51 -2.15 24.17
N ALA A 261 -5.37 -2.72 24.99
CA ALA A 261 -5.34 -4.17 25.30
C ALA A 261 -5.55 -5.02 24.03
N GLU A 262 -6.47 -4.61 23.16
CA GLU A 262 -6.77 -5.32 21.90
C GLU A 262 -5.62 -5.18 20.90
N TYR A 263 -4.96 -4.01 20.82
CA TYR A 263 -3.76 -3.85 19.99
C TYR A 263 -2.61 -4.72 20.47
N ILE A 264 -2.35 -4.78 21.78
CA ILE A 264 -1.31 -5.65 22.38
C ILE A 264 -1.63 -7.12 22.07
N LYS A 265 -2.88 -7.54 22.27
CA LYS A 265 -3.31 -8.90 21.97
C LYS A 265 -3.10 -9.25 20.51
N PHE A 266 -3.60 -8.40 19.58
CA PHE A 266 -3.44 -8.63 18.15
C PHE A 266 -1.98 -8.62 17.73
N GLY A 267 -1.19 -7.65 18.20
CA GLY A 267 0.23 -7.55 17.89
C GLY A 267 1.03 -8.77 18.36
N LYS A 268 0.72 -9.33 19.54
CA LYS A 268 1.30 -10.60 20.02
C LYS A 268 0.97 -11.74 19.07
N LEU A 269 -0.31 -11.90 18.70
CA LEU A 269 -0.75 -12.95 17.78
C LEU A 269 -0.10 -12.81 16.40
N LEU A 270 0.05 -11.57 15.90
CA LEU A 270 0.75 -11.33 14.65
C LEU A 270 2.24 -11.71 14.76
N THR A 271 2.93 -11.27 15.81
CA THR A 271 4.35 -11.62 16.04
C THR A 271 4.55 -13.15 16.07
N GLU A 272 3.67 -13.86 16.75
CA GLU A 272 3.73 -15.33 16.84
C GLU A 272 3.36 -16.04 15.51
N SER A 273 2.66 -15.35 14.60
CA SER A 273 2.28 -15.88 13.29
C SER A 273 3.33 -15.59 12.21
N ILE A 274 4.31 -14.72 12.48
CA ILE A 274 5.36 -14.35 11.52
C ILE A 274 6.17 -15.58 11.10
N SER A 275 6.27 -15.81 9.79
CA SER A 275 7.11 -16.86 9.22
C SER A 275 8.52 -16.33 8.89
N GLU A 276 9.49 -17.23 8.74
CA GLU A 276 10.84 -16.86 8.29
C GLU A 276 10.86 -16.27 6.86
N LYS A 277 9.83 -16.54 6.07
CA LYS A 277 9.67 -16.08 4.68
C LYS A 277 9.02 -14.71 4.57
N SER A 278 8.43 -14.19 5.65
CA SER A 278 7.74 -12.90 5.67
C SER A 278 8.67 -11.74 6.01
N LEU A 279 8.16 -10.53 5.87
CA LEU A 279 8.73 -9.38 6.56
C LEU A 279 8.57 -9.58 8.08
N LYS A 280 9.55 -9.11 8.85
CA LYS A 280 9.49 -9.16 10.31
C LYS A 280 8.58 -8.06 10.84
N TYR A 281 7.82 -8.39 11.84
CA TYR A 281 7.02 -7.46 12.63
C TYR A 281 7.40 -7.61 14.11
N ASP A 282 7.46 -6.48 14.82
CA ASP A 282 7.70 -6.45 16.27
C ASP A 282 6.88 -5.32 16.89
N THR A 283 6.06 -5.65 17.88
CA THR A 283 5.17 -4.70 18.56
C THR A 283 5.86 -3.49 19.17
N LYS A 284 7.18 -3.57 19.43
CA LYS A 284 7.96 -2.43 19.93
C LYS A 284 8.11 -1.29 18.92
N ASN A 285 7.88 -1.59 17.64
CA ASN A 285 7.91 -0.60 16.56
C ASN A 285 6.57 0.12 16.39
N ASP A 286 5.50 -0.31 17.09
CA ASP A 286 4.18 0.27 16.93
C ASP A 286 4.14 1.73 17.36
N HIS A 287 3.46 2.55 16.58
CA HIS A 287 3.17 3.93 16.92
C HIS A 287 2.00 4.03 17.89
N LEU A 288 2.28 4.54 19.07
CA LEU A 288 1.26 4.74 20.10
C LEU A 288 0.38 5.97 19.79
N PRO A 289 -0.85 6.01 20.29
CA PRO A 289 -1.70 7.20 20.17
C PRO A 289 -1.01 8.43 20.78
N ASN A 290 -1.15 9.59 20.14
CA ASN A 290 -0.53 10.87 20.54
C ASN A 290 1.02 10.87 20.52
N THR A 291 1.64 9.98 19.74
CA THR A 291 3.10 10.01 19.52
C THR A 291 3.40 10.38 18.07
N GLY A 292 4.41 11.24 17.87
CA GLY A 292 4.80 11.70 16.54
C GLY A 292 3.61 12.29 15.76
N TRP A 293 3.39 11.76 14.57
CA TRP A 293 2.28 12.17 13.69
C TRP A 293 0.95 11.45 13.97
N ASN A 294 0.92 10.44 14.84
CA ASN A 294 -0.27 9.64 15.12
C ASN A 294 -1.25 10.39 16.02
N ASN A 295 -2.25 11.02 15.41
CA ASN A 295 -3.33 11.74 16.09
C ASN A 295 -4.61 10.87 16.13
N PRO A 296 -5.12 10.48 17.31
CA PRO A 296 -6.37 9.73 17.46
C PRO A 296 -7.62 10.52 17.03
N ASP A 297 -7.52 11.84 16.87
CA ASP A 297 -8.63 12.66 16.37
C ASP A 297 -8.59 12.91 14.86
N ALA A 298 -7.52 12.48 14.19
CA ALA A 298 -7.45 12.58 12.73
C ALA A 298 -8.61 11.82 12.05
N PRO A 299 -9.22 12.39 10.99
CA PRO A 299 -10.36 11.80 10.31
C PRO A 299 -9.95 10.69 9.36
N THR A 300 -9.34 9.61 9.90
CA THR A 300 -8.85 8.45 9.14
C THR A 300 -9.82 7.27 9.23
N PHE A 301 -9.68 6.33 8.29
CA PHE A 301 -10.50 5.11 8.22
C PHE A 301 -10.61 4.36 9.55
N ALA A 302 -9.49 4.02 10.17
CA ALA A 302 -9.50 3.25 11.42
C ALA A 302 -10.14 4.05 12.58
N ASN A 303 -9.88 5.36 12.67
CA ASN A 303 -10.51 6.22 13.66
C ASN A 303 -12.03 6.34 13.43
N TYR A 304 -12.47 6.36 12.18
CA TYR A 304 -13.90 6.37 11.83
C TYR A 304 -14.59 5.12 12.37
N ILE A 305 -14.06 3.92 12.10
CA ILE A 305 -14.61 2.66 12.61
C ILE A 305 -14.70 2.71 14.14
N LEU A 306 -13.61 3.02 14.82
CA LEU A 306 -13.54 3.00 16.29
C LEU A 306 -14.46 4.02 16.96
N LYS A 307 -14.81 5.11 16.27
CA LYS A 307 -15.70 6.16 16.77
C LYS A 307 -17.17 5.89 16.40
N SER A 308 -17.46 5.42 15.18
CA SER A 308 -18.82 5.11 14.71
C SER A 308 -19.32 3.75 15.18
N LYS A 309 -18.40 2.81 15.44
CA LYS A 309 -18.66 1.45 15.94
C LYS A 309 -17.89 1.22 17.26
N PRO A 310 -18.31 1.81 18.38
CA PRO A 310 -17.55 1.73 19.64
C PRO A 310 -17.38 0.29 20.15
N ASP A 311 -18.27 -0.63 19.78
CA ASP A 311 -18.22 -2.06 20.12
C ASP A 311 -17.33 -2.87 19.18
N SER A 312 -16.75 -2.26 18.14
CA SER A 312 -15.77 -2.93 17.28
C SER A 312 -14.59 -3.45 18.14
N ASP A 313 -14.05 -4.60 17.77
CA ASP A 313 -12.92 -5.19 18.49
C ASP A 313 -11.66 -4.37 18.31
N VAL A 314 -11.21 -4.21 17.05
CA VAL A 314 -9.97 -3.52 16.74
C VAL A 314 -10.02 -2.91 15.33
N ALA A 315 -9.46 -1.71 15.20
CA ALA A 315 -9.15 -1.13 13.90
C ALA A 315 -7.85 -0.33 13.98
N PHE A 316 -6.99 -0.47 12.98
CA PHE A 316 -5.71 0.22 12.90
C PHE A 316 -5.17 0.28 11.46
N THR A 317 -4.09 1.03 11.30
CA THR A 317 -3.28 1.05 10.08
C THR A 317 -2.06 0.16 10.26
N LEU A 318 -1.76 -0.70 9.29
CA LEU A 318 -0.49 -1.40 9.18
C LEU A 318 0.38 -0.67 8.17
N GLU A 319 1.53 -0.20 8.62
CA GLU A 319 2.53 0.43 7.78
C GLU A 319 3.57 -0.62 7.34
N THR A 320 3.73 -0.76 6.03
CA THR A 320 4.70 -1.70 5.44
C THR A 320 5.80 -0.93 4.75
N CYS A 321 7.04 -1.13 5.19
CA CYS A 321 8.20 -0.43 4.64
C CYS A 321 8.32 -0.58 3.12
N TYR A 322 8.87 0.46 2.46
CA TYR A 322 9.20 0.39 1.03
C TYR A 322 10.43 -0.48 0.76
N PHE A 323 11.48 -0.31 1.55
CA PHE A 323 12.78 -0.94 1.30
C PHE A 323 13.08 -2.06 2.29
N GLY A 324 12.76 -1.85 3.57
CA GLY A 324 13.20 -2.73 4.65
C GLY A 324 14.66 -2.50 5.06
N GLU A 325 15.12 -3.24 6.04
CA GLU A 325 16.48 -3.12 6.59
C GLU A 325 17.21 -4.46 6.68
N ASN A 326 18.52 -4.44 6.52
CA ASN A 326 19.39 -5.62 6.69
C ASN A 326 18.91 -6.85 5.91
N ASN A 327 18.67 -7.98 6.61
CA ASN A 327 18.14 -9.22 6.01
C ASN A 327 16.61 -9.22 5.82
N ASN A 328 15.94 -8.10 6.11
CA ASN A 328 14.50 -7.93 6.01
C ASN A 328 14.09 -7.02 4.84
N ILE A 329 14.83 -7.06 3.74
CA ILE A 329 14.55 -6.28 2.53
C ILE A 329 13.19 -6.65 1.98
N PHE A 330 12.39 -5.62 1.60
CA PHE A 330 11.08 -5.81 0.98
C PHE A 330 11.22 -6.54 -0.37
N SER A 331 10.31 -7.46 -0.60
CA SER A 331 10.03 -8.06 -1.90
C SER A 331 8.55 -8.40 -2.00
N GLN A 332 8.02 -8.50 -3.22
CA GLN A 332 6.63 -8.89 -3.47
C GLN A 332 6.24 -10.16 -2.68
N LYS A 333 7.12 -11.17 -2.71
CA LYS A 333 6.90 -12.44 -2.01
C LYS A 333 6.84 -12.26 -0.50
N LYS A 334 7.74 -11.46 0.10
CA LYS A 334 7.74 -11.22 1.55
C LYS A 334 6.52 -10.40 1.99
N GLY A 335 6.08 -9.43 1.17
CA GLY A 335 4.85 -8.67 1.42
C GLY A 335 3.61 -9.59 1.46
N LYS A 336 3.44 -10.45 0.45
CA LYS A 336 2.35 -11.43 0.40
C LYS A 336 2.40 -12.42 1.58
N GLU A 337 3.58 -12.87 1.95
CA GLU A 337 3.74 -13.77 3.09
C GLU A 337 3.39 -13.09 4.43
N LEU A 338 3.75 -11.82 4.60
CA LEU A 338 3.30 -11.03 5.76
C LEU A 338 1.76 -10.97 5.81
N GLY A 339 1.12 -10.79 4.66
CA GLY A 339 -0.34 -10.81 4.55
C GLY A 339 -0.95 -12.13 5.01
N LYS A 340 -0.38 -13.28 4.64
CA LYS A 340 -0.83 -14.59 5.12
C LYS A 340 -0.67 -14.72 6.64
N CYS A 341 0.46 -14.27 7.18
CA CYS A 341 0.68 -14.23 8.63
C CYS A 341 -0.35 -13.34 9.34
N PHE A 342 -0.70 -12.20 8.73
CA PHE A 342 -1.72 -11.28 9.24
C PHE A 342 -3.12 -11.93 9.26
N ALA A 343 -3.49 -12.65 8.20
CA ALA A 343 -4.74 -13.41 8.14
C ALA A 343 -4.83 -14.49 9.22
N LEU A 344 -3.72 -15.20 9.50
CA LEU A 344 -3.63 -16.15 10.60
C LEU A 344 -3.83 -15.46 11.96
N ALA A 345 -3.27 -14.28 12.16
CA ALA A 345 -3.47 -13.49 13.37
C ALA A 345 -4.95 -13.09 13.55
N ILE A 346 -5.65 -12.66 12.46
CA ILE A 346 -7.09 -12.40 12.49
C ILE A 346 -7.85 -13.65 12.95
N ARG A 347 -7.58 -14.81 12.35
CA ARG A 347 -8.23 -16.08 12.68
C ARG A 347 -8.04 -16.45 14.16
N ARG A 348 -6.80 -16.38 14.64
CA ARG A 348 -6.47 -16.66 16.03
C ARG A 348 -7.16 -15.70 16.98
N TYR A 349 -7.18 -14.40 16.65
CA TYR A 349 -7.84 -13.39 17.45
C TYR A 349 -9.34 -13.67 17.59
N LEU A 350 -10.03 -13.98 16.48
CA LEU A 350 -11.47 -14.32 16.50
C LEU A 350 -11.74 -15.60 17.28
N ASN A 351 -10.93 -16.65 17.09
CA ASN A 351 -11.07 -17.89 17.82
C ASN A 351 -10.91 -17.71 19.34
N GLU A 352 -10.03 -16.83 19.78
CA GLU A 352 -9.87 -16.51 21.20
C GLU A 352 -10.96 -15.57 21.76
N ARG A 353 -11.52 -14.73 20.90
CA ARG A 353 -12.54 -13.75 21.29
C ARG A 353 -13.94 -14.33 21.37
N TYR A 354 -14.25 -15.26 20.47
CA TYR A 354 -15.60 -15.81 20.24
C TYR A 354 -15.64 -17.34 20.39
N LYS A 355 -14.70 -17.93 21.15
CA LYS A 355 -14.85 -19.29 21.63
C LYS A 355 -15.98 -19.31 22.63
N ASP A 356 -17.04 -20.05 22.31
CA ASP A 356 -18.11 -20.47 23.27
C ASP A 356 -17.54 -21.40 24.34
#